data_bbe7dc6b02dee4e6cda02ce52d566ad2
#
_entry.id   bbe7dc6b02dee4e6cda02ce52d566ad2
#
_cell.length_a   1.000
_cell.length_b   1.000
_cell.length_c   1.000
_cell.angle_alpha   90.00
_cell.angle_beta   90.00
_cell.angle_gamma   90.00
#
_symmetry.space_group_name_H-M   'P 1'
#
loop_
_entity.id
_entity.type
_entity.pdbx_description
1 polymer ?
#
loop_
_entity_poly.entity_id
_entity_poly.type
_entity_poly.pdbx_seq_one_letter_code
_entity_poly.pdbx_strand_id
1 'polypeptide(L)'
;MINKINALLKEVENLKAANAEELEALRIKYLSKKGEISLLMNDFRNVAADQKREVGQHLNKLKEATQNRINELKASFENVQTTNDDIDLTRTSYPIELGTRHPLSLVKKEICDIFGRLGFSIAEGPEIEDDWHVFSSLNFAEDHPARDMQDTFFIQHNPDVLLRTHTSSVQTRVMENQEPPIRIICPGRVYRNEAITYRAHCFFHQVEALYVDKNVSFADLKQALLFFAKEMFSADTKIRLRPSYFPFTEPSAEMDISCNICGGKGCPFCKGTGWVEILGCGMVDPNVLENCGIDSKVYSGYALGMGIERITNLKYQVKDLRMFSENDVRFLRQFESAN
;
A
#
# COMPACT_ATOMS: atom_id res chain seq x y z
N MET A 1 -11.33 41.43 70.84
CA MET A 1 -11.74 40.23 70.23
C MET A 1 -11.85 40.42 68.68
N ILE A 2 -12.54 41.45 68.20
CA ILE A 2 -12.73 41.75 66.77
C ILE A 2 -11.41 41.82 65.95
N ASN A 3 -10.41 42.51 66.49
CA ASN A 3 -9.08 42.63 65.87
C ASN A 3 -8.39 41.26 65.66
N LYS A 4 -8.59 40.32 66.60
CA LYS A 4 -8.05 38.96 66.50
C LYS A 4 -8.81 38.15 65.45
N ILE A 5 -10.15 38.31 65.33
CA ILE A 5 -10.98 37.67 64.28
C ILE A 5 -10.60 38.21 62.93
N ASN A 6 -10.44 39.52 62.75
CA ASN A 6 -10.06 40.10 61.45
C ASN A 6 -8.63 39.71 61.02
N ALA A 7 -7.68 39.54 61.98
CA ALA A 7 -6.35 39.02 61.64
C ALA A 7 -6.41 37.59 61.13
N LEU A 8 -7.18 36.72 61.81
CA LEU A 8 -7.42 35.33 61.33
C LEU A 8 -8.18 35.25 60.02
N LEU A 9 -9.09 36.16 59.74
CA LEU A 9 -9.81 36.22 58.51
C LEU A 9 -8.89 36.48 57.32
N LYS A 10 -7.94 37.39 57.45
CA LYS A 10 -6.87 37.65 56.45
C LYS A 10 -5.93 36.46 56.29
N GLU A 11 -5.62 35.74 57.35
CA GLU A 11 -4.78 34.54 57.30
C GLU A 11 -5.50 33.43 56.52
N VAL A 12 -6.80 33.23 56.78
CA VAL A 12 -7.63 32.24 56.11
C VAL A 12 -7.78 32.51 54.60
N GLU A 13 -7.92 33.78 54.22
CA GLU A 13 -8.02 34.16 52.79
C GLU A 13 -6.75 33.81 52.01
N ASN A 14 -5.60 33.81 52.68
CA ASN A 14 -4.30 33.50 52.04
C ASN A 14 -3.85 32.06 52.26
N LEU A 15 -4.70 31.17 52.79
CA LEU A 15 -4.36 29.76 52.97
C LEU A 15 -4.04 29.07 51.64
N LYS A 16 -2.94 28.35 51.64
CA LYS A 16 -2.50 27.48 50.56
C LYS A 16 -2.17 26.12 51.13
N ALA A 17 -2.41 25.07 50.38
CA ALA A 17 -1.97 23.72 50.70
C ALA A 17 -1.34 23.14 49.43
N ALA A 18 -0.23 22.43 49.58
CA ALA A 18 0.46 21.79 48.46
C ALA A 18 -0.03 20.37 48.24
N ASN A 19 -0.63 19.74 49.25
CA ASN A 19 -1.13 18.37 49.18
C ASN A 19 -2.33 18.14 50.12
N ALA A 20 -2.96 16.98 50.05
CA ALA A 20 -4.13 16.62 50.84
C ALA A 20 -3.81 16.53 52.35
N GLU A 21 -2.58 16.16 52.73
CA GLU A 21 -2.17 16.06 54.14
C GLU A 21 -2.06 17.46 54.77
N GLU A 22 -1.48 18.43 54.08
CA GLU A 22 -1.43 19.82 54.50
C GLU A 22 -2.82 20.43 54.61
N LEU A 23 -3.71 20.14 53.68
CA LEU A 23 -5.10 20.59 53.71
C LEU A 23 -5.83 20.04 54.92
N GLU A 24 -5.63 18.77 55.29
CA GLU A 24 -6.23 18.18 56.47
C GLU A 24 -5.64 18.76 57.76
N ALA A 25 -4.35 19.04 57.78
CA ALA A 25 -3.71 19.74 58.92
C ALA A 25 -4.29 21.15 59.12
N LEU A 26 -4.54 21.90 58.03
CA LEU A 26 -5.20 23.22 58.09
C LEU A 26 -6.64 23.10 58.59
N ARG A 27 -7.40 22.10 58.13
CA ARG A 27 -8.76 21.82 58.59
C ARG A 27 -8.78 21.56 60.09
N ILE A 28 -7.86 20.75 60.60
CA ILE A 28 -7.71 20.43 62.03
C ILE A 28 -7.34 21.68 62.81
N LYS A 29 -6.37 22.50 62.34
CA LYS A 29 -5.91 23.70 62.97
C LYS A 29 -7.06 24.70 63.21
N TYR A 30 -7.93 24.91 62.21
CA TYR A 30 -8.94 25.97 62.32
C TYR A 30 -10.34 25.45 62.74
N LEU A 31 -10.80 24.30 62.21
CA LEU A 31 -12.18 23.84 62.34
C LEU A 31 -12.42 22.69 63.33
N SER A 32 -11.35 22.11 63.94
CA SER A 32 -11.53 21.03 64.91
C SER A 32 -12.13 21.53 66.22
N LYS A 33 -12.58 20.58 67.08
CA LYS A 33 -13.10 20.88 68.40
C LYS A 33 -12.09 21.69 69.31
N LYS A 34 -10.81 21.54 69.07
CA LYS A 34 -9.71 22.26 69.72
C LYS A 34 -9.09 23.30 68.76
N GLY A 35 -9.68 23.56 67.66
CA GLY A 35 -9.16 24.50 66.64
C GLY A 35 -9.39 25.95 67.06
N GLU A 36 -8.66 26.85 66.38
CA GLU A 36 -8.60 28.27 66.74
C GLU A 36 -9.99 28.94 66.72
N ILE A 37 -10.86 28.59 65.80
CA ILE A 37 -12.22 29.11 65.71
C ILE A 37 -13.09 28.61 66.87
N SER A 38 -12.91 27.31 67.25
CA SER A 38 -13.67 26.77 68.40
C SER A 38 -13.25 27.38 69.71
N LEU A 39 -11.95 27.71 69.86
CA LEU A 39 -11.43 28.42 71.02
C LEU A 39 -12.02 29.85 71.11
N LEU A 40 -12.07 30.56 69.99
CA LEU A 40 -12.69 31.90 69.91
C LEU A 40 -14.19 31.86 70.24
N MET A 41 -14.89 30.80 69.83
CA MET A 41 -16.31 30.58 70.16
C MET A 41 -16.51 30.35 71.66
N ASN A 42 -15.57 29.69 72.31
CA ASN A 42 -15.64 29.55 73.79
C ASN A 42 -15.40 30.88 74.46
N ASP A 43 -14.41 31.68 74.05
CA ASP A 43 -14.11 33.00 74.56
C ASP A 43 -15.29 33.98 74.31
N PHE A 44 -16.07 33.81 73.28
CA PHE A 44 -17.26 34.61 72.99
C PHE A 44 -18.27 34.60 74.13
N ARG A 45 -18.32 33.57 74.94
CA ARG A 45 -19.19 33.50 76.14
C ARG A 45 -18.93 34.61 77.13
N ASN A 46 -17.69 35.09 77.23
CA ASN A 46 -17.21 36.09 78.15
C ASN A 46 -17.30 37.51 77.60
N VAL A 47 -17.85 37.75 76.44
CA VAL A 47 -18.02 39.08 75.81
C VAL A 47 -19.19 39.83 76.42
N ALA A 48 -19.03 41.14 76.60
CA ALA A 48 -20.08 42.01 77.11
C ALA A 48 -21.31 42.04 76.23
N ALA A 49 -22.51 42.18 76.81
CA ALA A 49 -23.78 42.00 76.13
C ALA A 49 -24.01 42.96 74.92
N ASP A 50 -23.47 44.16 75.00
CA ASP A 50 -23.49 45.20 73.98
C ASP A 50 -22.70 44.86 72.73
N GLN A 51 -21.61 44.12 72.87
CA GLN A 51 -20.70 43.77 71.81
C GLN A 51 -21.00 42.35 71.21
N LYS A 52 -21.84 41.54 71.87
CA LYS A 52 -22.13 40.18 71.46
C LYS A 52 -22.64 40.07 70.04
N ARG A 53 -23.52 40.97 69.61
CA ARG A 53 -24.10 40.94 68.31
C ARG A 53 -23.05 41.14 67.20
N GLU A 54 -22.17 42.09 67.32
CA GLU A 54 -21.12 42.42 66.37
C GLU A 54 -20.04 41.35 66.33
N VAL A 55 -19.57 40.93 67.47
CA VAL A 55 -18.53 39.85 67.59
C VAL A 55 -19.09 38.56 67.07
N GLY A 56 -20.37 38.21 67.28
CA GLY A 56 -21.01 37.04 66.78
C GLY A 56 -21.10 37.01 65.20
N GLN A 57 -21.40 38.18 64.62
CA GLN A 57 -21.39 38.31 63.16
C GLN A 57 -20.02 38.11 62.56
N HIS A 58 -18.97 38.69 63.14
CA HIS A 58 -17.60 38.52 62.68
C HIS A 58 -17.10 37.08 62.85
N LEU A 59 -17.49 36.39 63.91
CA LEU A 59 -17.14 35.00 64.16
C LEU A 59 -17.79 34.02 63.19
N ASN A 60 -19.07 34.25 62.87
CA ASN A 60 -19.78 33.47 61.83
C ASN A 60 -19.14 33.68 60.46
N LYS A 61 -18.81 34.94 60.11
CA LYS A 61 -18.14 35.26 58.85
C LYS A 61 -16.77 34.55 58.76
N LEU A 62 -15.98 34.53 59.85
CA LEU A 62 -14.70 33.81 59.90
C LEU A 62 -14.90 32.29 59.66
N LYS A 63 -15.90 31.68 60.32
CA LYS A 63 -16.19 30.27 60.20
C LYS A 63 -16.58 29.91 58.77
N GLU A 64 -17.49 30.69 58.17
CA GLU A 64 -17.92 30.48 56.78
C GLU A 64 -16.77 30.67 55.79
N ALA A 65 -15.97 31.72 55.92
CA ALA A 65 -14.82 31.96 55.07
C ALA A 65 -13.80 30.82 55.15
N THR A 66 -13.55 30.31 56.36
CA THR A 66 -12.62 29.17 56.54
C THR A 66 -13.14 27.90 55.91
N GLN A 67 -14.45 27.60 56.08
CA GLN A 67 -15.07 26.43 55.50
C GLN A 67 -15.04 26.49 53.96
N ASN A 68 -15.40 27.64 53.40
CA ASN A 68 -15.39 27.85 51.97
C ASN A 68 -13.97 27.72 51.39
N ARG A 69 -12.97 28.31 52.05
CA ARG A 69 -11.58 28.24 51.56
C ARG A 69 -11.03 26.83 51.59
N ILE A 70 -11.32 26.04 52.62
CA ILE A 70 -10.93 24.64 52.72
C ILE A 70 -11.64 23.82 51.63
N ASN A 71 -12.93 24.08 51.37
CA ASN A 71 -13.68 23.37 50.30
C ASN A 71 -13.14 23.73 48.90
N GLU A 72 -12.78 25.00 48.65
CA GLU A 72 -12.14 25.41 47.38
C GLU A 72 -10.82 24.68 47.16
N LEU A 73 -9.94 24.63 48.18
CA LEU A 73 -8.68 23.93 48.12
C LEU A 73 -8.90 22.43 47.91
N LYS A 74 -9.91 21.84 48.56
CA LYS A 74 -10.27 20.44 48.38
C LYS A 74 -10.74 20.16 46.93
N ALA A 75 -11.61 20.99 46.39
CA ALA A 75 -12.08 20.88 45.03
C ALA A 75 -10.93 21.01 43.97
N SER A 76 -9.90 21.84 44.28
CA SER A 76 -8.75 21.97 43.41
C SER A 76 -7.88 20.69 43.35
N PHE A 77 -7.87 19.91 44.44
CA PHE A 77 -7.20 18.60 44.45
C PHE A 77 -8.05 17.49 43.83
N GLU A 78 -9.39 17.54 43.95
CA GLU A 78 -10.30 16.58 43.35
C GLU A 78 -10.44 16.78 41.81
N ASN A 79 -10.27 18.02 41.34
CA ASN A 79 -10.26 18.32 39.89
C ASN A 79 -8.93 18.01 39.18
N VAL A 80 -7.88 17.66 39.87
CA VAL A 80 -6.75 16.94 39.34
C VAL A 80 -7.16 15.46 39.28
N GLN A 81 -8.20 15.14 38.51
CA GLN A 81 -8.28 13.83 37.90
C GLN A 81 -7.00 13.68 37.08
N THR A 82 -6.03 12.99 37.63
CA THR A 82 -5.13 12.22 36.80
C THR A 82 -6.03 11.42 35.91
N THR A 83 -6.09 11.77 34.62
CA THR A 83 -6.31 10.79 33.57
C THR A 83 -5.12 9.83 33.65
N ASN A 84 -5.08 9.06 34.71
CA ASN A 84 -4.47 7.76 34.64
C ASN A 84 -5.42 6.99 33.74
N ASP A 85 -5.26 7.16 32.43
CA ASP A 85 -5.49 6.06 31.54
C ASP A 85 -4.67 4.93 32.16
N ASP A 86 -5.35 4.00 32.79
CA ASP A 86 -4.78 2.74 33.26
C ASP A 86 -4.36 1.90 32.05
N ILE A 87 -3.59 2.52 31.15
CA ILE A 87 -2.92 1.82 30.06
C ILE A 87 -1.78 1.07 30.73
N ASP A 88 -2.03 -0.19 30.98
CA ASP A 88 -1.00 -1.11 31.43
C ASP A 88 0.05 -1.28 30.32
N LEU A 89 1.11 -0.46 30.40
CA LEU A 89 2.23 -0.49 29.46
C LEU A 89 3.03 -1.80 29.54
N THR A 90 2.75 -2.68 30.49
CA THR A 90 3.37 -4.00 30.60
C THR A 90 2.59 -5.06 29.83
N ARG A 91 1.36 -4.78 29.40
CA ARG A 91 0.61 -5.69 28.51
C ARG A 91 1.33 -5.82 27.20
N THR A 92 1.58 -7.06 26.81
CA THR A 92 2.00 -7.36 25.41
C THR A 92 0.95 -6.80 24.45
N SER A 93 1.39 -5.99 23.49
CA SER A 93 0.50 -5.56 22.40
C SER A 93 -0.12 -6.78 21.73
N TYR A 94 -1.41 -6.74 21.49
CA TYR A 94 -2.03 -7.74 20.62
C TYR A 94 -1.36 -7.63 19.25
N PRO A 95 -0.71 -8.68 18.75
CA PRO A 95 -0.12 -8.61 17.43
C PRO A 95 -1.24 -8.44 16.42
N ILE A 96 -1.31 -7.26 15.80
CA ILE A 96 -2.14 -7.07 14.62
C ILE A 96 -1.42 -7.79 13.49
N GLU A 97 -1.96 -8.93 13.06
CA GLU A 97 -1.43 -9.61 11.87
C GLU A 97 -1.67 -8.69 10.66
N LEU A 98 -0.59 -8.13 10.15
CA LEU A 98 -0.63 -7.38 8.89
C LEU A 98 -0.81 -8.40 7.76
N GLY A 99 -1.78 -8.13 6.87
CA GLY A 99 -1.94 -8.91 5.65
C GLY A 99 -0.75 -8.72 4.71
N THR A 100 -0.57 -9.67 3.78
CA THR A 100 0.46 -9.60 2.75
C THR A 100 -0.15 -9.25 1.40
N ARG A 101 0.66 -8.61 0.54
CA ARG A 101 0.31 -8.49 -0.87
C ARG A 101 0.73 -9.74 -1.61
N HIS A 102 -0.11 -10.19 -2.53
CA HIS A 102 0.23 -11.34 -3.39
C HIS A 102 1.50 -11.03 -4.22
N PRO A 103 2.47 -11.95 -4.33
CA PRO A 103 3.74 -11.69 -5.02
C PRO A 103 3.57 -11.27 -6.49
N LEU A 104 2.58 -11.79 -7.21
CA LEU A 104 2.27 -11.33 -8.56
C LEU A 104 1.82 -9.86 -8.60
N SER A 105 1.07 -9.41 -7.58
CA SER A 105 0.64 -8.01 -7.48
C SER A 105 1.81 -7.07 -7.21
N LEU A 106 2.79 -7.50 -6.39
CA LEU A 106 4.01 -6.75 -6.14
C LEU A 106 4.83 -6.59 -7.41
N VAL A 107 5.06 -7.69 -8.13
CA VAL A 107 5.84 -7.68 -9.38
C VAL A 107 5.10 -6.92 -10.49
N LYS A 108 3.77 -7.09 -10.63
CA LYS A 108 2.97 -6.29 -11.58
C LYS A 108 3.14 -4.80 -11.32
N LYS A 109 3.01 -4.38 -10.06
CA LYS A 109 3.18 -2.97 -9.69
C LYS A 109 4.57 -2.46 -10.05
N GLU A 110 5.62 -3.19 -9.72
CA GLU A 110 7.00 -2.83 -10.02
C GLU A 110 7.25 -2.70 -11.54
N ILE A 111 6.74 -3.64 -12.35
CA ILE A 111 6.79 -3.54 -13.82
C ILE A 111 6.09 -2.26 -14.29
N CYS A 112 4.88 -1.99 -13.80
CA CYS A 112 4.14 -0.78 -14.16
C CYS A 112 4.88 0.51 -13.75
N ASP A 113 5.48 0.54 -12.57
CA ASP A 113 6.26 1.69 -12.09
C ASP A 113 7.52 1.92 -12.95
N ILE A 114 8.20 0.86 -13.39
CA ILE A 114 9.37 0.95 -14.28
C ILE A 114 8.97 1.56 -15.63
N PHE A 115 7.93 1.04 -16.28
CA PHE A 115 7.46 1.55 -17.56
C PHE A 115 6.83 2.95 -17.42
N GLY A 116 6.17 3.24 -16.30
CA GLY A 116 5.67 4.59 -16.00
C GLY A 116 6.78 5.65 -16.01
N ARG A 117 7.99 5.32 -15.52
CA ARG A 117 9.17 6.20 -15.60
C ARG A 117 9.69 6.40 -17.04
N LEU A 118 9.37 5.48 -17.95
CA LEU A 118 9.64 5.64 -19.39
C LEU A 118 8.51 6.39 -20.11
N GLY A 119 7.48 6.86 -19.39
CA GLY A 119 6.36 7.61 -19.95
C GLY A 119 5.23 6.73 -20.52
N PHE A 120 5.16 5.46 -20.15
CA PHE A 120 4.05 4.60 -20.54
C PHE A 120 2.86 4.81 -19.60
N SER A 121 1.66 4.85 -20.17
CA SER A 121 0.39 4.81 -19.43
C SER A 121 -0.18 3.40 -19.40
N ILE A 122 -1.01 3.10 -18.39
CA ILE A 122 -1.69 1.80 -18.27
C ILE A 122 -2.97 1.85 -19.13
N ALA A 123 -3.16 0.84 -19.98
CA ALA A 123 -4.39 0.58 -20.68
C ALA A 123 -4.97 -0.77 -20.27
N GLU A 124 -6.27 -0.83 -20.06
CA GLU A 124 -7.01 -2.04 -19.68
C GLU A 124 -8.08 -2.36 -20.72
N GLY A 125 -8.42 -3.62 -20.84
CA GLY A 125 -9.45 -4.12 -21.76
C GLY A 125 -10.11 -5.40 -21.28
N PRO A 126 -11.15 -5.87 -21.95
CA PRO A 126 -11.93 -7.02 -21.55
C PRO A 126 -11.11 -8.33 -21.63
N GLU A 127 -11.47 -9.31 -20.77
CA GLU A 127 -10.91 -10.67 -20.83
C GLU A 127 -11.63 -11.55 -21.86
N ILE A 128 -12.89 -11.24 -22.14
CA ILE A 128 -13.71 -11.87 -23.18
C ILE A 128 -13.63 -11.01 -24.43
N GLU A 129 -13.15 -11.59 -25.50
CA GLU A 129 -12.81 -10.89 -26.73
C GLU A 129 -13.38 -11.59 -27.95
N ASP A 130 -13.40 -10.89 -29.07
CA ASP A 130 -13.69 -11.46 -30.41
C ASP A 130 -12.41 -11.87 -31.12
N ASP A 131 -12.59 -12.62 -32.23
CA ASP A 131 -11.47 -13.07 -33.07
C ASP A 131 -10.67 -11.90 -33.66
N TRP A 132 -11.33 -10.80 -34.00
CA TRP A 132 -10.65 -9.64 -34.60
C TRP A 132 -9.56 -9.11 -33.71
N HIS A 133 -9.88 -8.79 -32.44
CA HIS A 133 -8.94 -8.19 -31.52
C HIS A 133 -7.86 -9.14 -31.00
N VAL A 134 -8.13 -10.46 -31.00
CA VAL A 134 -7.14 -11.44 -30.51
C VAL A 134 -6.25 -11.97 -31.66
N PHE A 135 -6.76 -12.09 -32.85
CA PHE A 135 -6.04 -12.76 -33.94
C PHE A 135 -5.95 -11.94 -35.22
N SER A 136 -7.08 -11.60 -35.83
CA SER A 136 -7.09 -11.09 -37.21
C SER A 136 -6.39 -9.74 -37.33
N SER A 137 -6.62 -8.79 -36.41
CA SER A 137 -5.95 -7.48 -36.40
C SER A 137 -4.44 -7.60 -36.16
N LEU A 138 -4.01 -8.69 -35.51
CA LEU A 138 -2.62 -8.96 -35.13
C LEU A 138 -1.89 -9.84 -36.16
N ASN A 139 -2.40 -9.87 -37.38
CA ASN A 139 -1.76 -10.56 -38.51
C ASN A 139 -1.64 -12.10 -38.34
N PHE A 140 -2.52 -12.72 -37.52
CA PHE A 140 -2.61 -14.17 -37.46
C PHE A 140 -3.34 -14.73 -38.68
N ALA A 141 -2.76 -15.69 -39.39
CA ALA A 141 -3.39 -16.38 -40.46
C ALA A 141 -4.64 -17.16 -40.01
N GLU A 142 -5.60 -17.39 -40.88
CA GLU A 142 -6.85 -18.10 -40.54
C GLU A 142 -6.60 -19.54 -40.05
N ASP A 143 -5.56 -20.20 -40.57
CA ASP A 143 -5.14 -21.56 -40.24
C ASP A 143 -4.04 -21.62 -39.17
N HIS A 144 -3.76 -20.50 -38.47
CA HIS A 144 -2.70 -20.46 -37.47
C HIS A 144 -3.05 -21.38 -36.29
N PRO A 145 -2.12 -22.22 -35.79
CA PRO A 145 -2.38 -23.19 -34.71
C PRO A 145 -2.93 -22.56 -33.43
N ALA A 146 -2.55 -21.30 -33.08
CA ALA A 146 -3.04 -20.60 -31.89
C ALA A 146 -4.56 -20.37 -31.93
N ARG A 147 -5.21 -20.45 -33.12
CA ARG A 147 -6.68 -20.37 -33.23
C ARG A 147 -7.36 -21.71 -32.98
N ASP A 148 -6.59 -22.79 -32.74
CA ASP A 148 -7.18 -24.11 -32.48
C ASP A 148 -7.81 -24.13 -31.07
N MET A 149 -8.92 -24.85 -30.94
CA MET A 149 -9.60 -25.15 -29.69
C MET A 149 -8.69 -25.84 -28.65
N GLN A 150 -7.59 -26.46 -29.09
CA GLN A 150 -6.61 -27.06 -28.19
C GLN A 150 -5.79 -26.04 -27.44
N ASP A 151 -5.63 -24.83 -27.96
CA ASP A 151 -4.81 -23.77 -27.36
C ASP A 151 -5.65 -22.59 -26.86
N THR A 152 -6.91 -22.44 -27.29
CA THR A 152 -7.79 -21.30 -26.98
C THR A 152 -9.11 -21.76 -26.36
N PHE A 153 -9.56 -21.04 -25.32
CA PHE A 153 -10.88 -21.22 -24.75
C PHE A 153 -11.93 -20.40 -25.48
N PHE A 154 -12.73 -21.04 -26.32
CA PHE A 154 -13.88 -20.41 -26.97
C PHE A 154 -15.10 -20.46 -26.05
N ILE A 155 -15.82 -19.34 -25.95
CA ILE A 155 -17.10 -19.21 -25.26
C ILE A 155 -18.25 -19.45 -26.24
N GLN A 156 -18.11 -18.97 -27.49
CA GLN A 156 -19.09 -19.08 -28.54
C GLN A 156 -18.39 -19.19 -29.90
N HIS A 157 -19.01 -19.91 -30.84
CA HIS A 157 -18.64 -19.90 -32.25
C HIS A 157 -19.76 -19.26 -33.10
N ASN A 158 -19.36 -18.59 -34.17
CA ASN A 158 -20.23 -17.91 -35.14
C ASN A 158 -21.17 -16.85 -34.54
N PRO A 159 -20.65 -15.65 -34.16
CA PRO A 159 -19.26 -15.23 -34.27
C PRO A 159 -18.39 -15.81 -33.14
N ASP A 160 -17.10 -15.92 -33.40
CA ASP A 160 -16.15 -16.43 -32.40
C ASP A 160 -15.93 -15.43 -31.26
N VAL A 161 -16.27 -15.86 -30.05
CA VAL A 161 -16.03 -15.16 -28.78
C VAL A 161 -15.18 -16.07 -27.90
N LEU A 162 -14.10 -15.55 -27.37
CA LEU A 162 -13.09 -16.34 -26.70
C LEU A 162 -12.50 -15.61 -25.46
N LEU A 163 -11.82 -16.34 -24.61
CA LEU A 163 -10.96 -15.76 -23.59
C LEU A 163 -9.61 -15.39 -24.22
N ARG A 164 -9.18 -14.14 -24.05
CA ARG A 164 -7.95 -13.62 -24.66
C ARG A 164 -6.74 -14.46 -24.28
N THR A 165 -5.92 -14.80 -25.26
CA THR A 165 -4.69 -15.60 -25.09
C THR A 165 -3.46 -14.76 -24.78
N HIS A 166 -3.56 -13.43 -24.95
CA HIS A 166 -2.55 -12.40 -24.67
C HIS A 166 -3.24 -11.06 -24.45
N THR A 167 -2.50 -10.08 -23.98
CA THR A 167 -3.03 -8.72 -23.74
C THR A 167 -2.87 -7.79 -24.94
N SER A 168 -2.37 -8.29 -26.07
CA SER A 168 -2.25 -7.53 -27.33
C SER A 168 -3.60 -7.06 -27.88
N SER A 169 -4.71 -7.72 -27.52
CA SER A 169 -6.06 -7.26 -27.84
C SER A 169 -6.35 -5.85 -27.33
N VAL A 170 -5.79 -5.49 -26.18
CA VAL A 170 -5.88 -4.13 -25.62
C VAL A 170 -5.09 -3.14 -26.49
N GLN A 171 -3.94 -3.56 -27.02
CA GLN A 171 -3.14 -2.73 -27.92
C GLN A 171 -3.92 -2.42 -29.20
N THR A 172 -4.57 -3.43 -29.81
CA THR A 172 -5.46 -3.23 -30.96
C THR A 172 -6.55 -2.22 -30.66
N ARG A 173 -7.27 -2.39 -29.55
CA ARG A 173 -8.35 -1.46 -29.16
C ARG A 173 -7.86 -0.02 -28.97
N VAL A 174 -6.67 0.16 -28.44
CA VAL A 174 -6.08 1.51 -28.30
C VAL A 174 -5.70 2.06 -29.67
N MET A 175 -5.04 1.28 -30.52
CA MET A 175 -4.65 1.70 -31.86
C MET A 175 -5.83 2.07 -32.77
N GLU A 176 -6.98 1.39 -32.62
CA GLU A 176 -8.21 1.73 -33.37
C GLU A 176 -8.86 3.04 -32.92
N ASN A 177 -8.62 3.47 -31.68
CA ASN A 177 -9.31 4.61 -31.07
C ASN A 177 -8.42 5.81 -30.76
N GLN A 178 -7.11 5.68 -30.95
CA GLN A 178 -6.14 6.73 -30.64
C GLN A 178 -5.09 6.85 -31.74
N GLU A 179 -4.85 8.08 -32.20
CA GLU A 179 -3.74 8.37 -33.09
C GLU A 179 -2.38 8.38 -32.35
N PRO A 180 -1.28 7.98 -33.04
CA PRO A 180 0.05 8.13 -32.48
C PRO A 180 0.41 9.60 -32.14
N PRO A 181 1.21 9.86 -31.07
CA PRO A 181 2.02 8.87 -30.38
C PRO A 181 1.24 8.04 -29.37
N ILE A 182 1.42 6.73 -29.41
CA ILE A 182 0.84 5.76 -28.47
C ILE A 182 1.97 5.18 -27.63
N ARG A 183 1.86 5.22 -26.30
CA ARG A 183 2.83 4.64 -25.40
C ARG A 183 2.10 4.05 -24.19
N ILE A 184 1.84 2.76 -24.24
CA ILE A 184 0.99 2.06 -23.27
C ILE A 184 1.61 0.75 -22.79
N ILE A 185 1.22 0.36 -21.57
CA ILE A 185 1.38 -1.01 -21.06
C ILE A 185 -0.01 -1.60 -20.78
N CYS A 186 -0.15 -2.87 -21.05
CA CYS A 186 -1.41 -3.61 -20.93
C CYS A 186 -1.23 -4.77 -19.95
N PRO A 187 -1.33 -4.52 -18.62
CA PRO A 187 -1.29 -5.59 -17.62
C PRO A 187 -2.64 -6.31 -17.59
N GLY A 188 -2.64 -7.64 -17.63
CA GLY A 188 -3.89 -8.38 -17.56
C GLY A 188 -3.71 -9.88 -17.42
N ARG A 189 -4.82 -10.54 -17.07
CA ARG A 189 -4.93 -12.00 -17.09
C ARG A 189 -5.18 -12.50 -18.51
N VAL A 190 -4.59 -13.62 -18.84
CA VAL A 190 -4.72 -14.28 -20.14
C VAL A 190 -4.95 -15.78 -19.94
N TYR A 191 -5.46 -16.44 -20.97
CA TYR A 191 -5.96 -17.80 -20.87
C TYR A 191 -5.42 -18.65 -22.01
N ARG A 192 -4.95 -19.86 -21.69
CA ARG A 192 -4.52 -20.86 -22.67
C ARG A 192 -5.02 -22.22 -22.27
N ASN A 193 -5.53 -22.98 -23.19
CA ASN A 193 -6.05 -24.34 -22.93
C ASN A 193 -4.90 -25.33 -22.73
N GLU A 194 -4.09 -25.13 -21.71
CA GLU A 194 -2.94 -25.95 -21.37
C GLU A 194 -3.19 -26.77 -20.10
N ALA A 195 -2.59 -27.96 -20.03
CA ALA A 195 -2.62 -28.75 -18.81
C ALA A 195 -1.88 -28.07 -17.68
N ILE A 196 -2.49 -28.03 -16.48
CA ILE A 196 -1.89 -27.44 -15.30
C ILE A 196 -0.72 -28.28 -14.81
N THR A 197 0.46 -27.68 -14.78
CA THR A 197 1.71 -28.27 -14.30
C THR A 197 2.48 -27.28 -13.42
N TYR A 198 3.59 -27.69 -12.88
CA TYR A 198 4.47 -26.77 -12.13
C TYR A 198 5.10 -25.67 -13.01
N ARG A 199 4.97 -25.75 -14.34
CA ARG A 199 5.53 -24.79 -15.34
C ARG A 199 4.48 -24.10 -16.19
N ALA A 200 3.27 -24.61 -16.27
CA ALA A 200 2.18 -24.08 -17.09
C ALA A 200 0.88 -24.06 -16.30
N HIS A 201 0.02 -23.10 -16.59
CA HIS A 201 -1.31 -23.00 -16.02
C HIS A 201 -2.30 -22.55 -17.10
N CYS A 202 -3.57 -22.91 -16.97
CA CYS A 202 -4.61 -22.53 -17.92
C CYS A 202 -4.94 -21.03 -17.91
N PHE A 203 -4.50 -20.30 -16.93
CA PHE A 203 -4.46 -18.84 -16.91
C PHE A 203 -3.15 -18.34 -16.28
N PHE A 204 -2.71 -17.19 -16.71
CA PHE A 204 -1.55 -16.50 -16.12
C PHE A 204 -1.68 -14.99 -16.38
N HIS A 205 -0.71 -14.20 -15.95
CA HIS A 205 -0.75 -12.76 -16.09
C HIS A 205 0.38 -12.29 -17.00
N GLN A 206 0.04 -11.38 -17.91
CA GLN A 206 1.00 -10.71 -18.78
C GLN A 206 1.03 -9.21 -18.53
N VAL A 207 2.17 -8.60 -18.82
CA VAL A 207 2.27 -7.19 -19.15
C VAL A 207 2.86 -7.09 -20.55
N GLU A 208 2.12 -6.46 -21.44
CA GLU A 208 2.61 -6.11 -22.75
C GLU A 208 2.78 -4.60 -22.86
N ALA A 209 3.78 -4.16 -23.62
CA ALA A 209 3.99 -2.74 -23.89
C ALA A 209 3.95 -2.50 -25.41
N LEU A 210 3.37 -1.37 -25.79
CA LEU A 210 3.32 -0.86 -27.15
C LEU A 210 3.79 0.58 -27.18
N TYR A 211 4.73 0.87 -28.07
CA TYR A 211 5.12 2.24 -28.42
C TYR A 211 5.04 2.44 -29.93
N VAL A 212 4.22 3.36 -30.37
CA VAL A 212 4.05 3.75 -31.78
C VAL A 212 4.24 5.27 -31.89
N ASP A 213 5.17 5.67 -32.75
CA ASP A 213 5.45 7.07 -33.04
C ASP A 213 6.19 7.17 -34.39
N LYS A 214 6.56 8.39 -34.80
CA LYS A 214 7.41 8.59 -35.98
C LYS A 214 8.85 8.17 -35.68
N ASN A 215 9.45 7.44 -36.63
CA ASN A 215 10.86 7.02 -36.61
C ASN A 215 11.26 6.15 -35.39
N VAL A 216 10.33 5.37 -34.82
CA VAL A 216 10.66 4.39 -33.79
C VAL A 216 11.50 3.27 -34.39
N SER A 217 12.57 2.89 -33.70
CA SER A 217 13.56 1.95 -34.20
C SER A 217 13.77 0.76 -33.26
N PHE A 218 14.41 -0.29 -33.76
CA PHE A 218 14.84 -1.42 -32.94
C PHE A 218 15.86 -1.05 -31.86
N ALA A 219 16.58 0.06 -32.07
CA ALA A 219 17.50 0.60 -31.04
C ALA A 219 16.72 1.15 -29.83
N ASP A 220 15.57 1.79 -30.07
CA ASP A 220 14.70 2.31 -29.00
C ASP A 220 14.12 1.14 -28.19
N LEU A 221 13.67 0.09 -28.86
CA LEU A 221 13.24 -1.17 -28.21
C LEU A 221 14.36 -1.73 -27.32
N LYS A 222 15.58 -1.87 -27.88
CA LYS A 222 16.71 -2.43 -27.14
C LYS A 222 17.06 -1.59 -25.91
N GLN A 223 16.96 -0.28 -26.00
CA GLN A 223 17.22 0.64 -24.90
C GLN A 223 16.15 0.51 -23.80
N ALA A 224 14.88 0.44 -24.15
CA ALA A 224 13.78 0.19 -23.21
C ALA A 224 13.94 -1.15 -22.49
N LEU A 225 14.30 -2.20 -23.22
CA LEU A 225 14.54 -3.55 -22.67
C LEU A 225 15.72 -3.57 -21.70
N LEU A 226 16.83 -2.88 -22.04
CA LEU A 226 18.00 -2.80 -21.17
C LEU A 226 17.70 -2.02 -19.89
N PHE A 227 16.96 -0.92 -20.00
CA PHE A 227 16.49 -0.15 -18.84
C PHE A 227 15.61 -1.03 -17.94
N PHE A 228 14.60 -1.68 -18.50
CA PHE A 228 13.73 -2.58 -17.76
C PHE A 228 14.52 -3.69 -17.02
N ALA A 229 15.44 -4.36 -17.72
CA ALA A 229 16.19 -5.46 -17.13
C ALA A 229 17.07 -4.99 -15.96
N LYS A 230 17.70 -3.82 -16.07
CA LYS A 230 18.52 -3.27 -14.99
C LYS A 230 17.71 -2.86 -13.77
N GLU A 231 16.57 -2.20 -13.99
CA GLU A 231 15.71 -1.74 -12.91
C GLU A 231 15.00 -2.90 -12.19
N MET A 232 14.56 -3.92 -12.96
CA MET A 232 13.81 -5.05 -12.42
C MET A 232 14.69 -6.04 -11.65
N PHE A 233 15.97 -6.23 -12.06
CA PHE A 233 16.84 -7.25 -11.49
C PHE A 233 18.09 -6.65 -10.83
N SER A 234 19.03 -6.12 -11.61
CA SER A 234 20.22 -5.44 -11.07
C SER A 234 20.91 -4.59 -12.13
N ALA A 235 21.70 -3.60 -11.70
CA ALA A 235 22.49 -2.74 -12.58
C ALA A 235 23.47 -3.53 -13.49
N ASP A 236 23.92 -4.70 -13.04
CA ASP A 236 24.85 -5.56 -13.77
C ASP A 236 24.16 -6.55 -14.72
N THR A 237 22.84 -6.55 -14.79
CA THR A 237 22.06 -7.44 -15.64
C THR A 237 22.38 -7.17 -17.10
N LYS A 238 22.78 -8.24 -17.82
CA LYS A 238 23.03 -8.21 -19.24
C LYS A 238 21.83 -8.78 -19.98
N ILE A 239 21.53 -8.24 -21.16
CA ILE A 239 20.48 -8.75 -22.04
C ILE A 239 21.11 -9.39 -23.28
N ARG A 240 20.42 -10.35 -23.84
CA ARG A 240 20.70 -10.97 -25.12
C ARG A 240 19.39 -11.11 -25.89
N LEU A 241 19.37 -10.64 -27.14
CA LEU A 241 18.25 -10.80 -28.05
C LEU A 241 18.57 -11.98 -28.98
N ARG A 242 17.64 -12.90 -29.09
CA ARG A 242 17.68 -14.02 -30.03
C ARG A 242 16.59 -13.83 -31.07
N PRO A 243 16.88 -13.97 -32.39
CA PRO A 243 15.84 -13.95 -33.41
C PRO A 243 14.72 -14.94 -33.08
N SER A 244 13.48 -14.52 -33.26
CA SER A 244 12.27 -15.32 -33.10
C SER A 244 11.23 -14.93 -34.16
N TYR A 245 10.07 -15.54 -34.15
CA TYR A 245 8.97 -15.20 -35.01
C TYR A 245 7.69 -15.02 -34.20
N PHE A 246 7.02 -13.88 -34.41
CA PHE A 246 5.66 -13.63 -33.97
C PHE A 246 4.86 -12.99 -35.11
N PRO A 247 3.58 -13.38 -35.35
CA PRO A 247 2.79 -12.87 -36.45
C PRO A 247 2.66 -11.33 -36.47
N PHE A 248 2.68 -10.71 -35.32
CA PHE A 248 2.41 -9.28 -35.10
C PHE A 248 3.68 -8.41 -35.03
N THR A 249 4.89 -8.99 -35.15
CA THR A 249 6.15 -8.22 -35.13
C THR A 249 7.14 -8.72 -36.19
N GLU A 250 7.87 -7.77 -36.83
CA GLU A 250 8.95 -8.05 -37.75
C GLU A 250 9.95 -6.86 -37.75
N PRO A 251 11.23 -7.04 -37.39
CA PRO A 251 11.82 -8.28 -36.88
C PRO A 251 11.37 -8.58 -35.43
N SER A 252 11.30 -9.87 -35.13
CA SER A 252 10.95 -10.38 -33.80
C SER A 252 12.16 -10.94 -33.08
N ALA A 253 12.14 -10.88 -31.76
CA ALA A 253 13.18 -11.43 -30.90
C ALA A 253 12.63 -11.91 -29.56
N GLU A 254 13.29 -12.89 -29.00
CA GLU A 254 13.16 -13.24 -27.57
C GLU A 254 14.30 -12.62 -26.77
N MET A 255 13.98 -12.06 -25.60
CA MET A 255 14.99 -11.48 -24.72
C MET A 255 15.31 -12.42 -23.58
N ASP A 256 16.61 -12.75 -23.50
CA ASP A 256 17.19 -13.41 -22.33
C ASP A 256 17.93 -12.39 -21.44
N ILE A 257 17.90 -12.63 -20.13
CA ILE A 257 18.79 -11.95 -19.19
C ILE A 257 19.87 -12.90 -18.67
N SER A 258 21.02 -12.35 -18.26
CA SER A 258 22.00 -13.10 -17.50
C SER A 258 21.34 -13.63 -16.21
N CYS A 259 21.49 -14.93 -15.95
CA CYS A 259 20.83 -15.56 -14.81
C CYS A 259 21.29 -14.91 -13.50
N ASN A 260 20.39 -14.23 -12.79
CA ASN A 260 20.66 -13.55 -11.53
C ASN A 260 20.95 -14.51 -10.37
N ILE A 261 20.51 -15.78 -10.47
CA ILE A 261 20.72 -16.79 -9.43
C ILE A 261 22.19 -17.28 -9.42
N CYS A 262 22.80 -17.46 -10.60
CA CYS A 262 24.17 -17.97 -10.70
C CYS A 262 25.17 -16.94 -11.26
N GLY A 263 24.75 -15.70 -11.47
CA GLY A 263 25.62 -14.67 -12.06
C GLY A 263 26.10 -15.00 -13.47
N GLY A 264 25.30 -15.75 -14.25
CA GLY A 264 25.66 -16.17 -15.61
C GLY A 264 26.58 -17.40 -15.71
N LYS A 265 26.93 -18.04 -14.60
CA LYS A 265 27.85 -19.19 -14.58
C LYS A 265 27.22 -20.52 -15.01
N GLY A 266 25.91 -20.60 -15.01
CA GLY A 266 25.14 -21.81 -15.24
C GLY A 266 24.69 -22.49 -13.93
N CYS A 267 23.40 -22.81 -13.84
CA CYS A 267 22.80 -23.52 -12.69
C CYS A 267 21.60 -24.35 -13.17
N PRO A 268 21.01 -25.22 -12.32
CA PRO A 268 19.84 -26.01 -12.68
C PRO A 268 18.65 -25.16 -13.15
N PHE A 269 18.48 -23.95 -12.63
CA PHE A 269 17.40 -23.04 -13.01
C PHE A 269 17.54 -22.58 -14.46
N CYS A 270 18.72 -22.11 -14.87
CA CYS A 270 19.01 -21.72 -16.25
C CYS A 270 19.45 -22.89 -17.13
N LYS A 271 19.31 -24.13 -16.65
CA LYS A 271 19.72 -25.37 -17.37
C LYS A 271 21.18 -25.34 -17.84
N GLY A 272 22.08 -24.77 -17.05
CA GLY A 272 23.49 -24.68 -17.36
C GLY A 272 23.89 -23.59 -18.35
N THR A 273 22.93 -22.87 -18.97
CA THR A 273 23.22 -21.90 -20.04
C THR A 273 23.74 -20.56 -19.55
N GLY A 274 23.49 -20.19 -18.27
CA GLY A 274 23.77 -18.87 -17.73
C GLY A 274 22.77 -17.79 -18.16
N TRP A 275 21.76 -18.11 -18.96
CA TRP A 275 20.75 -17.19 -19.51
C TRP A 275 19.34 -17.68 -19.22
N VAL A 276 18.42 -16.74 -19.05
CA VAL A 276 17.01 -17.03 -18.82
C VAL A 276 16.16 -16.11 -19.69
N GLU A 277 15.35 -16.71 -20.55
CA GLU A 277 14.33 -16.00 -21.33
C GLU A 277 13.27 -15.43 -20.42
N ILE A 278 12.90 -14.15 -20.66
CA ILE A 278 11.91 -13.46 -19.85
C ILE A 278 10.76 -12.85 -20.65
N LEU A 279 10.96 -12.53 -21.92
CA LEU A 279 9.93 -11.90 -22.76
C LEU A 279 10.18 -12.10 -24.27
N GLY A 280 9.09 -11.96 -25.03
CA GLY A 280 9.14 -11.76 -26.48
C GLY A 280 9.00 -10.27 -26.83
N CYS A 281 9.59 -9.85 -27.95
CA CYS A 281 9.55 -8.46 -28.40
C CYS A 281 9.79 -8.37 -29.93
N GLY A 282 9.53 -7.19 -30.49
CA GLY A 282 9.83 -6.92 -31.90
C GLY A 282 9.33 -5.54 -32.34
N MET A 283 9.65 -5.21 -33.59
CA MET A 283 9.01 -4.06 -34.24
C MET A 283 7.60 -4.46 -34.67
N VAL A 284 6.63 -3.58 -34.47
CA VAL A 284 5.25 -3.84 -34.89
C VAL A 284 5.18 -4.05 -36.38
N ASP A 285 4.55 -5.14 -36.81
CA ASP A 285 4.37 -5.42 -38.23
C ASP A 285 3.54 -4.32 -38.92
N PRO A 286 3.95 -3.81 -40.08
CA PRO A 286 3.20 -2.80 -40.82
C PRO A 286 1.71 -3.18 -41.04
N ASN A 287 1.41 -4.44 -41.29
CA ASN A 287 0.02 -4.90 -41.45
C ASN A 287 -0.81 -4.67 -40.17
N VAL A 288 -0.22 -4.85 -39.00
CA VAL A 288 -0.92 -4.62 -37.72
C VAL A 288 -1.28 -3.14 -37.57
N LEU A 289 -0.36 -2.21 -37.91
CA LEU A 289 -0.65 -0.78 -37.91
C LEU A 289 -1.78 -0.44 -38.89
N GLU A 290 -1.71 -0.96 -40.12
CA GLU A 290 -2.71 -0.71 -41.17
C GLU A 290 -4.09 -1.32 -40.82
N ASN A 291 -4.14 -2.52 -40.24
CA ASN A 291 -5.37 -3.13 -39.74
C ASN A 291 -6.07 -2.28 -38.69
N CYS A 292 -5.28 -1.50 -37.89
CA CYS A 292 -5.80 -0.58 -36.88
C CYS A 292 -5.97 0.86 -37.39
N GLY A 293 -5.82 1.12 -38.70
CA GLY A 293 -6.01 2.43 -39.32
C GLY A 293 -4.84 3.39 -39.19
N ILE A 294 -3.65 2.92 -38.78
CA ILE A 294 -2.44 3.73 -38.62
C ILE A 294 -1.55 3.59 -39.87
N ASP A 295 -1.17 4.70 -40.51
CA ASP A 295 -0.31 4.72 -41.69
C ASP A 295 1.11 4.22 -41.37
N SER A 296 1.43 3.00 -41.78
CA SER A 296 2.72 2.34 -41.57
C SER A 296 3.90 3.01 -42.30
N LYS A 297 3.62 3.89 -43.28
CA LYS A 297 4.65 4.68 -43.98
C LYS A 297 5.11 5.92 -43.16
N VAL A 298 4.27 6.36 -42.25
CA VAL A 298 4.52 7.54 -41.38
C VAL A 298 4.98 7.10 -39.98
N TYR A 299 4.37 6.05 -39.47
CA TYR A 299 4.57 5.58 -38.12
C TYR A 299 5.23 4.20 -38.09
N SER A 300 6.02 4.01 -37.07
CA SER A 300 6.61 2.72 -36.73
C SER A 300 6.47 2.49 -35.21
N GLY A 301 6.61 1.26 -34.77
CA GLY A 301 6.46 0.97 -33.34
C GLY A 301 7.22 -0.27 -32.93
N TYR A 302 7.33 -0.46 -31.62
CA TYR A 302 7.77 -1.72 -31.05
C TYR A 302 6.78 -2.22 -30.01
N ALA A 303 6.74 -3.53 -29.86
CA ALA A 303 5.97 -4.21 -28.84
C ALA A 303 6.85 -5.21 -28.08
N LEU A 304 6.48 -5.48 -26.83
CA LEU A 304 7.08 -6.51 -26.00
C LEU A 304 6.02 -7.12 -25.08
N GLY A 305 6.21 -8.39 -24.70
CA GLY A 305 5.27 -9.09 -23.82
C GLY A 305 5.97 -10.04 -22.88
N MET A 306 5.66 -9.95 -21.57
CA MET A 306 6.25 -10.75 -20.52
C MET A 306 5.19 -11.38 -19.62
N GLY A 307 5.44 -12.62 -19.18
CA GLY A 307 4.64 -13.29 -18.15
C GLY A 307 5.07 -12.85 -16.75
N ILE A 308 4.12 -12.35 -15.95
CA ILE A 308 4.40 -11.86 -14.58
C ILE A 308 4.89 -13.00 -13.69
N GLU A 309 4.31 -14.20 -13.82
CA GLU A 309 4.73 -15.40 -13.09
C GLU A 309 6.19 -15.75 -13.35
N ARG A 310 6.63 -15.62 -14.59
CA ARG A 310 8.01 -15.89 -14.99
C ARG A 310 9.00 -14.95 -14.30
N ILE A 311 8.68 -13.65 -14.28
CA ILE A 311 9.47 -12.62 -13.59
C ILE A 311 9.44 -12.87 -12.08
N THR A 312 8.27 -13.19 -11.53
CA THR A 312 8.09 -13.48 -10.09
C THR A 312 8.89 -14.70 -9.65
N ASN A 313 8.89 -15.77 -10.46
CA ASN A 313 9.70 -16.96 -10.21
C ASN A 313 11.19 -16.65 -10.15
N LEU A 314 11.68 -15.79 -11.05
CA LEU A 314 13.08 -15.36 -11.06
C LEU A 314 13.42 -14.50 -9.84
N LYS A 315 12.54 -13.58 -9.47
CA LYS A 315 12.78 -12.64 -8.39
C LYS A 315 12.74 -13.32 -7.02
N TYR A 316 11.74 -14.16 -6.78
CA TYR A 316 11.50 -14.80 -5.48
C TYR A 316 11.89 -16.28 -5.44
N GLN A 317 12.48 -16.82 -6.53
CA GLN A 317 12.92 -18.21 -6.65
C GLN A 317 11.79 -19.24 -6.38
N VAL A 318 10.55 -18.91 -6.73
CA VAL A 318 9.42 -19.83 -6.66
C VAL A 318 9.57 -20.87 -7.77
N LYS A 319 9.43 -22.15 -7.43
CA LYS A 319 9.69 -23.27 -8.34
C LYS A 319 8.47 -23.87 -8.98
N ASP A 320 7.29 -23.54 -8.47
CA ASP A 320 6.01 -24.12 -8.89
C ASP A 320 4.98 -23.01 -9.10
N LEU A 321 4.51 -22.86 -10.34
CA LEU A 321 3.54 -21.84 -10.72
C LEU A 321 2.19 -21.99 -10.00
N ARG A 322 1.81 -23.21 -9.60
CA ARG A 322 0.53 -23.49 -8.93
C ARG A 322 0.41 -22.79 -7.61
N MET A 323 1.53 -22.54 -6.93
CA MET A 323 1.57 -21.80 -5.65
C MET A 323 0.95 -20.41 -5.74
N PHE A 324 0.97 -19.79 -6.91
CA PHE A 324 0.35 -18.47 -7.11
C PHE A 324 -1.19 -18.52 -7.20
N SER A 325 -1.77 -19.68 -7.44
CA SER A 325 -3.23 -19.86 -7.60
C SER A 325 -3.89 -20.67 -6.49
N GLU A 326 -3.11 -21.42 -5.68
CA GLU A 326 -3.62 -22.30 -4.62
C GLU A 326 -4.06 -21.54 -3.36
N ASN A 327 -3.75 -20.26 -3.22
CA ASN A 327 -4.10 -19.42 -2.07
C ASN A 327 -3.65 -19.98 -0.71
N ASP A 328 -2.48 -20.65 -0.68
CA ASP A 328 -1.92 -21.20 0.56
C ASP A 328 -1.39 -20.06 1.44
N VAL A 329 -2.00 -19.87 2.60
CA VAL A 329 -1.63 -18.80 3.55
C VAL A 329 -0.16 -18.92 4.00
N ARG A 330 0.39 -20.13 4.11
CA ARG A 330 1.80 -20.35 4.48
C ARG A 330 2.75 -19.83 3.42
N PHE A 331 2.37 -19.94 2.15
CA PHE A 331 3.10 -19.35 1.03
C PHE A 331 2.98 -17.82 1.04
N LEU A 332 1.78 -17.30 1.19
CA LEU A 332 1.53 -15.84 1.17
C LEU A 332 2.23 -15.13 2.33
N ARG A 333 2.24 -15.70 3.53
CA ARG A 333 2.94 -15.13 4.70
C ARG A 333 4.44 -14.92 4.50
N GLN A 334 5.08 -15.62 3.56
CA GLN A 334 6.50 -15.41 3.24
C GLN A 334 6.79 -14.04 2.60
N PHE A 335 5.75 -13.32 2.18
CA PHE A 335 5.85 -12.01 1.53
C PHE A 335 5.46 -10.84 2.45
N GLU A 336 5.33 -11.04 3.75
CA GLU A 336 4.95 -9.99 4.73
C GLU A 336 5.92 -8.78 4.71
N SER A 337 7.19 -9.03 4.49
CA SER A 337 8.24 -8.00 4.40
C SER A 337 8.53 -7.53 2.97
N ALA A 338 7.88 -8.08 1.97
CA ALA A 338 8.03 -7.65 0.58
C ALA A 338 7.12 -6.45 0.30
N ASN A 339 7.67 -5.24 0.31
CA ASN A 339 6.98 -3.97 0.04
C ASN A 339 7.30 -3.47 -1.37
#